data_4c970a019fabbbe0ebf83040c9a6ffa9
#
_entry.id   4c970a019fabbbe0ebf83040c9a6ffa9
#
_cell.length_a   1.000
_cell.length_b   1.000
_cell.length_c   1.000
_cell.angle_alpha   90.00
_cell.angle_beta   90.00
_cell.angle_gamma   90.00
#
_symmetry.space_group_name_H-M   'P 1'
#
loop_
_entity.id
_entity.type
_entity.pdbx_description
1 polymer ?
#
loop_
_entity_poly.entity_id
_entity_poly.type
_entity_poly.pdbx_seq_one_letter_code
_entity_poly.pdbx_strand_id
1 'polypeptide(L)'
;MKPRQLANRRSFLLASAAAGAMALSACGSTGRYPLAPVVAQTTDHRYKVGPLDQLNIIVWRNAELSTTVTVRPDGRISVPLVEDLMAAGKSPGELGKEIEQVLARVVRDPSVTVIVSGFQGVYGDQIRIVGEAARPQSVPFRQDMTILDVMIQAGGLTDFADGNAAVLVRGAEGGKQYGVRLKDLLKRGDITANVQVRPGDIIIVPQSWF
;
A
#
# COMPACT_ATOMS: atom_id res chain seq x y z
N MET A 1 83.91 13.02 2.52
CA MET A 1 83.18 13.87 1.57
C MET A 1 81.86 13.13 1.25
N LYS A 2 80.73 13.61 1.74
CA LYS A 2 79.40 13.05 1.45
C LYS A 2 78.66 13.95 0.41
N PRO A 3 78.08 13.42 -0.67
CA PRO A 3 77.33 14.22 -1.58
C PRO A 3 75.92 14.51 -1.01
N ARG A 4 75.48 15.76 -1.07
CA ARG A 4 74.13 16.23 -0.72
C ARG A 4 73.15 15.77 -1.78
N GLN A 5 72.12 15.02 -1.38
CA GLN A 5 70.94 14.71 -2.18
C GLN A 5 70.03 15.96 -2.25
N LEU A 6 69.87 16.53 -3.41
CA LEU A 6 68.90 17.56 -3.72
C LEU A 6 67.52 16.91 -3.95
N ALA A 7 66.65 16.98 -2.95
CA ALA A 7 65.27 16.49 -3.05
C ALA A 7 64.49 17.32 -4.04
N ASN A 8 63.92 16.67 -5.04
CA ASN A 8 63.15 17.22 -6.13
C ASN A 8 61.84 17.83 -5.65
N ARG A 9 61.76 19.15 -5.54
CA ARG A 9 60.57 19.93 -5.14
C ARG A 9 59.40 19.84 -6.14
N ARG A 10 59.59 19.20 -7.30
CA ARG A 10 58.58 19.07 -8.34
C ARG A 10 57.59 17.89 -8.15
N SER A 11 57.90 16.92 -7.31
CA SER A 11 57.04 15.75 -7.07
C SER A 11 55.94 16.00 -6.06
N PHE A 12 56.03 17.06 -5.23
CA PHE A 12 55.04 17.37 -4.19
C PHE A 12 53.82 18.18 -4.69
N LEU A 13 53.92 18.82 -5.88
CA LEU A 13 52.82 19.65 -6.43
C LEU A 13 51.82 18.85 -7.28
N LEU A 14 52.17 17.65 -7.71
CA LEU A 14 51.25 16.77 -8.47
C LEU A 14 50.38 15.86 -7.61
N ALA A 15 50.72 15.64 -6.35
CA ALA A 15 49.93 14.80 -5.43
C ALA A 15 48.74 15.55 -4.81
N SER A 16 48.71 16.90 -4.79
CA SER A 16 47.62 17.69 -4.21
C SER A 16 46.50 17.98 -5.17
N ALA A 17 46.65 17.79 -6.48
CA ALA A 17 45.61 18.04 -7.49
C ALA A 17 44.67 16.84 -7.66
N ALA A 18 45.09 15.62 -7.30
CA ALA A 18 44.24 14.40 -7.43
C ALA A 18 43.27 14.19 -6.26
N ALA A 19 43.48 14.82 -5.10
CA ALA A 19 42.62 14.70 -3.94
C ALA A 19 41.39 15.65 -3.98
N GLY A 20 41.41 16.65 -4.84
CA GLY A 20 40.32 17.66 -4.98
C GLY A 20 39.15 17.24 -5.89
N ALA A 21 39.35 16.23 -6.75
CA ALA A 21 38.37 15.86 -7.78
C ALA A 21 37.32 14.82 -7.33
N MET A 22 37.47 14.19 -6.14
CA MET A 22 36.55 13.17 -5.63
C MET A 22 35.43 13.70 -4.71
N ALA A 23 35.37 15.01 -4.43
CA ALA A 23 34.40 15.57 -3.50
C ALA A 23 33.15 16.17 -4.16
N LEU A 24 32.98 16.11 -5.50
CA LEU A 24 31.86 16.75 -6.20
C LEU A 24 30.74 15.82 -6.69
N SER A 25 30.76 14.53 -6.35
CA SER A 25 29.72 13.59 -6.79
C SER A 25 28.62 13.30 -5.74
N ALA A 26 28.47 14.11 -4.69
CA ALA A 26 27.48 13.91 -3.62
C ALA A 26 26.38 14.99 -3.61
N CYS A 27 25.94 15.51 -4.75
CA CYS A 27 24.77 16.40 -4.83
C CYS A 27 23.81 15.91 -5.89
N GLY A 28 22.94 14.95 -5.51
CA GLY A 28 21.96 14.39 -6.46
C GLY A 28 20.72 13.77 -5.81
N SER A 29 20.36 14.15 -4.58
CA SER A 29 19.02 13.80 -4.07
C SER A 29 18.39 15.01 -3.38
N THR A 30 17.66 15.82 -4.13
CA THR A 30 16.87 16.95 -3.61
C THR A 30 15.60 16.50 -2.87
N GLY A 31 15.43 15.21 -2.61
CA GLY A 31 14.29 14.67 -1.90
C GLY A 31 14.59 14.49 -0.41
N ARG A 32 13.67 14.95 0.45
CA ARG A 32 13.72 14.77 1.91
C ARG A 32 13.77 13.30 2.34
N TYR A 33 13.31 12.41 1.49
CA TYR A 33 13.21 10.97 1.72
C TYR A 33 13.83 10.16 0.57
N PRO A 34 14.36 8.95 0.82
CA PRO A 34 14.81 8.06 -0.24
C PRO A 34 13.65 7.71 -1.17
N LEU A 35 13.92 7.52 -2.46
CA LEU A 35 12.89 7.10 -3.41
C LEU A 35 12.34 5.71 -3.04
N ALA A 36 11.04 5.53 -3.22
CA ALA A 36 10.40 4.24 -3.02
C ALA A 36 10.96 3.19 -3.98
N PRO A 37 11.26 1.98 -3.53
CA PRO A 37 11.75 0.91 -4.40
C PRO A 37 10.65 0.48 -5.39
N VAL A 38 11.01 0.39 -6.67
CA VAL A 38 10.11 -0.02 -7.78
C VAL A 38 9.93 -1.55 -7.83
N VAL A 39 10.61 -2.29 -6.94
CA VAL A 39 10.59 -3.76 -6.96
C VAL A 39 9.20 -4.28 -6.61
N ALA A 40 8.61 -5.04 -7.53
CA ALA A 40 7.41 -5.82 -7.29
C ALA A 40 7.71 -6.90 -6.23
N GLN A 41 7.25 -6.71 -5.02
CA GLN A 41 7.21 -7.78 -4.03
C GLN A 41 5.83 -8.43 -4.14
N THR A 42 5.80 -9.65 -4.68
CA THR A 42 4.60 -10.48 -4.72
C THR A 42 4.28 -10.89 -3.28
N THR A 43 3.49 -10.07 -2.60
CA THR A 43 2.93 -10.45 -1.31
C THR A 43 1.62 -11.18 -1.61
N ASP A 44 1.54 -12.48 -1.32
CA ASP A 44 0.28 -13.23 -1.37
C ASP A 44 -0.66 -12.64 -0.29
N HIS A 45 -1.39 -11.59 -0.67
CA HIS A 45 -2.33 -10.93 0.21
C HIS A 45 -3.72 -11.55 0.04
N ARG A 46 -4.08 -12.45 0.95
CA ARG A 46 -5.41 -13.06 0.97
C ARG A 46 -6.42 -12.08 1.54
N TYR A 47 -7.51 -11.91 0.79
CA TYR A 47 -8.61 -11.07 1.21
C TYR A 47 -9.17 -11.51 2.58
N LYS A 48 -9.38 -10.55 3.46
CA LYS A 48 -10.06 -10.70 4.73
C LYS A 48 -11.31 -9.86 4.75
N VAL A 49 -12.39 -10.46 5.21
CA VAL A 49 -13.68 -9.79 5.40
C VAL A 49 -13.49 -8.61 6.35
N GLY A 50 -14.03 -7.47 5.96
CA GLY A 50 -14.02 -6.25 6.76
C GLY A 50 -15.43 -5.76 7.10
N PRO A 51 -15.53 -4.78 8.00
CA PRO A 51 -16.79 -4.07 8.23
C PRO A 51 -17.33 -3.46 6.92
N LEU A 52 -18.65 -3.48 6.75
CA LEU A 52 -19.39 -3.01 5.59
C LEU A 52 -19.23 -3.86 4.32
N ASP A 53 -18.51 -4.97 4.37
CA ASP A 53 -18.53 -5.94 3.27
C ASP A 53 -19.93 -6.55 3.13
N GLN A 54 -20.33 -6.75 1.88
CA GLN A 54 -21.56 -7.46 1.57
C GLN A 54 -21.24 -8.93 1.28
N LEU A 55 -21.84 -9.83 2.06
CA LEU A 55 -21.64 -11.26 1.98
C LEU A 55 -22.91 -11.93 1.49
N ASN A 56 -22.78 -12.81 0.49
CA ASN A 56 -23.84 -13.74 0.10
C ASN A 56 -23.47 -15.13 0.67
N ILE A 57 -24.26 -15.58 1.63
CA ILE A 57 -24.05 -16.84 2.34
C ILE A 57 -25.04 -17.86 1.77
N ILE A 58 -24.51 -18.89 1.15
CA ILE A 58 -25.26 -19.96 0.50
C ILE A 58 -25.11 -21.24 1.34
N VAL A 59 -26.22 -21.73 1.85
CA VAL A 59 -26.28 -23.02 2.56
C VAL A 59 -26.84 -24.07 1.59
N TRP A 60 -26.00 -25.03 1.23
CA TRP A 60 -26.38 -26.06 0.26
C TRP A 60 -27.61 -26.85 0.70
N ARG A 61 -28.58 -27.02 -0.21
CA ARG A 61 -29.88 -27.66 0.02
C ARG A 61 -30.79 -27.01 1.06
N ASN A 62 -30.46 -25.83 1.59
CA ASN A 62 -31.24 -25.08 2.55
C ASN A 62 -31.38 -23.64 2.09
N ALA A 63 -32.26 -23.39 1.15
CA ALA A 63 -32.46 -22.06 0.58
C ALA A 63 -32.96 -21.06 1.62
N GLU A 64 -33.74 -21.52 2.60
CA GLU A 64 -34.30 -20.73 3.69
C GLU A 64 -33.23 -20.23 4.68
N LEU A 65 -32.06 -20.87 4.71
CA LEU A 65 -30.90 -20.44 5.50
C LEU A 65 -29.91 -19.59 4.71
N SER A 66 -30.07 -19.57 3.36
CA SER A 66 -29.23 -18.77 2.48
C SER A 66 -29.68 -17.32 2.50
N THR A 67 -28.74 -16.39 2.66
CA THR A 67 -29.07 -14.96 2.79
C THR A 67 -27.91 -14.07 2.37
N THR A 68 -28.24 -12.82 2.04
CA THR A 68 -27.25 -11.77 1.87
C THR A 68 -27.23 -10.89 3.10
N VAL A 69 -26.05 -10.65 3.65
CA VAL A 69 -25.85 -9.86 4.87
C VAL A 69 -24.70 -8.87 4.69
N THR A 70 -24.83 -7.70 5.30
CA THR A 70 -23.72 -6.74 5.39
C THR A 70 -23.04 -6.92 6.74
N VAL A 71 -21.72 -6.97 6.74
CA VAL A 71 -20.91 -7.02 7.96
C VAL A 71 -21.12 -5.72 8.74
N ARG A 72 -21.53 -5.83 9.99
CA ARG A 72 -21.77 -4.68 10.86
C ARG A 72 -20.46 -3.92 11.12
N PRO A 73 -20.53 -2.64 11.53
CA PRO A 73 -19.34 -1.85 11.89
C PRO A 73 -18.50 -2.47 13.02
N ASP A 74 -19.09 -3.31 13.87
CA ASP A 74 -18.38 -4.07 14.92
C ASP A 74 -17.70 -5.35 14.39
N GLY A 75 -17.81 -5.61 13.07
CA GLY A 75 -17.21 -6.77 12.41
C GLY A 75 -18.00 -8.06 12.51
N ARG A 76 -19.24 -8.01 13.05
CA ARG A 76 -20.09 -9.20 13.24
C ARG A 76 -21.15 -9.31 12.17
N ILE A 77 -21.66 -10.52 12.00
CA ILE A 77 -22.83 -10.85 11.16
C ILE A 77 -23.86 -11.64 11.97
N SER A 78 -25.10 -11.54 11.55
CA SER A 78 -26.18 -12.44 12.01
C SER A 78 -26.89 -12.97 10.78
N VAL A 79 -27.05 -14.28 10.72
CA VAL A 79 -27.75 -14.99 9.64
C VAL A 79 -28.73 -15.98 10.29
N PRO A 80 -29.68 -16.57 9.55
CA PRO A 80 -30.63 -17.51 10.14
C PRO A 80 -29.93 -18.60 10.95
N LEU A 81 -30.36 -18.81 12.20
CA LEU A 81 -29.82 -19.75 13.18
C LEU A 81 -28.38 -19.51 13.66
N VAL A 82 -27.72 -18.43 13.20
CA VAL A 82 -26.37 -18.05 13.62
C VAL A 82 -26.35 -16.58 13.99
N GLU A 83 -26.36 -16.29 15.26
CA GLU A 83 -26.37 -14.93 15.78
C GLU A 83 -24.97 -14.48 16.18
N ASP A 84 -24.66 -13.22 15.91
CA ASP A 84 -23.54 -12.47 16.47
C ASP A 84 -22.15 -13.08 16.22
N LEU A 85 -21.96 -13.70 15.02
CA LEU A 85 -20.71 -14.33 14.64
C LEU A 85 -19.68 -13.28 14.18
N MET A 86 -18.44 -13.36 14.67
CA MET A 86 -17.34 -12.51 14.21
C MET A 86 -16.94 -12.89 12.80
N ALA A 87 -17.10 -11.97 11.83
CA ALA A 87 -16.73 -12.16 10.43
C ALA A 87 -15.44 -11.42 10.07
N ALA A 88 -15.24 -10.21 10.61
CA ALA A 88 -14.09 -9.38 10.28
C ALA A 88 -12.76 -10.07 10.61
N GLY A 89 -11.77 -9.90 9.72
CA GLY A 89 -10.43 -10.46 9.84
C GLY A 89 -10.30 -11.92 9.38
N LYS A 90 -11.40 -12.59 9.06
CA LYS A 90 -11.41 -13.97 8.52
C LYS A 90 -11.46 -13.97 6.99
N SER A 91 -10.91 -14.99 6.36
CA SER A 91 -11.17 -15.25 4.95
C SER A 91 -12.60 -15.79 4.76
N PRO A 92 -13.20 -15.62 3.57
CA PRO A 92 -14.53 -16.17 3.28
C PRO A 92 -14.63 -17.68 3.53
N GLY A 93 -13.56 -18.43 3.26
CA GLY A 93 -13.52 -19.87 3.50
C GLY A 93 -13.47 -20.24 4.99
N GLU A 94 -12.74 -19.48 5.81
CA GLU A 94 -12.72 -19.67 7.27
C GLU A 94 -14.08 -19.34 7.88
N LEU A 95 -14.71 -18.24 7.43
CA LEU A 95 -16.04 -17.84 7.87
C LEU A 95 -17.10 -18.91 7.50
N GLY A 96 -17.03 -19.45 6.28
CA GLY A 96 -17.92 -20.53 5.86
C GLY A 96 -17.84 -21.77 6.77
N LYS A 97 -16.63 -22.22 7.08
CA LYS A 97 -16.40 -23.35 7.99
C LYS A 97 -16.92 -23.09 9.40
N GLU A 98 -16.80 -21.88 9.90
CA GLU A 98 -17.30 -21.54 11.22
C GLU A 98 -18.84 -21.50 11.27
N ILE A 99 -19.47 -20.98 10.19
CA ILE A 99 -20.94 -21.06 10.04
C ILE A 99 -21.41 -22.51 9.98
N GLU A 100 -20.72 -23.38 9.23
CA GLU A 100 -20.99 -24.83 9.19
C GLU A 100 -20.97 -25.47 10.59
N GLN A 101 -19.95 -25.15 11.38
CA GLN A 101 -19.82 -25.69 12.75
C GLN A 101 -20.98 -25.26 13.67
N VAL A 102 -21.44 -24.02 13.54
CA VAL A 102 -22.59 -23.56 14.34
C VAL A 102 -23.89 -24.21 13.86
N LEU A 103 -24.11 -24.26 12.53
CA LEU A 103 -25.28 -24.87 11.92
C LEU A 103 -25.37 -26.38 12.17
N ALA A 104 -24.25 -27.09 12.28
CA ALA A 104 -24.20 -28.52 12.52
C ALA A 104 -24.94 -28.98 13.81
N ARG A 105 -25.26 -28.04 14.70
CA ARG A 105 -26.07 -28.31 15.90
C ARG A 105 -27.55 -28.55 15.59
N VAL A 106 -28.03 -28.02 14.46
CA VAL A 106 -29.47 -28.02 14.11
C VAL A 106 -29.73 -28.54 12.71
N VAL A 107 -28.72 -28.52 11.83
CA VAL A 107 -28.77 -28.98 10.45
C VAL A 107 -27.80 -30.14 10.28
N ARG A 108 -28.24 -31.19 9.61
CA ARG A 108 -27.39 -32.37 9.34
C ARG A 108 -26.48 -32.07 8.15
N ASP A 109 -25.18 -32.27 8.33
CA ASP A 109 -24.15 -32.12 7.28
C ASP A 109 -24.27 -30.79 6.47
N PRO A 110 -24.28 -29.61 7.14
CA PRO A 110 -24.41 -28.33 6.45
C PRO A 110 -23.14 -28.04 5.62
N SER A 111 -23.30 -27.56 4.40
CA SER A 111 -22.21 -27.06 3.56
C SER A 111 -22.48 -25.61 3.21
N VAL A 112 -21.55 -24.72 3.57
CA VAL A 112 -21.72 -23.28 3.45
C VAL A 112 -20.66 -22.66 2.55
N THR A 113 -21.12 -21.88 1.58
CA THR A 113 -20.27 -21.07 0.73
C THR A 113 -20.50 -19.59 1.03
N VAL A 114 -19.44 -18.86 1.33
CA VAL A 114 -19.47 -17.41 1.53
C VAL A 114 -18.86 -16.71 0.31
N ILE A 115 -19.65 -15.87 -0.34
CA ILE A 115 -19.25 -15.07 -1.49
C ILE A 115 -19.26 -13.60 -1.08
N VAL A 116 -18.16 -12.90 -1.28
CA VAL A 116 -18.10 -11.44 -1.06
C VAL A 116 -18.55 -10.74 -2.33
N SER A 117 -19.53 -9.86 -2.24
CA SER A 117 -20.09 -9.10 -3.37
C SER A 117 -19.79 -7.60 -3.31
N GLY A 118 -19.56 -7.04 -2.11
CA GLY A 118 -19.13 -5.65 -1.92
C GLY A 118 -17.84 -5.62 -1.11
N PHE A 119 -16.75 -5.20 -1.72
CA PHE A 119 -15.42 -5.30 -1.15
C PHE A 119 -15.00 -3.96 -0.51
N GLN A 120 -15.10 -3.83 0.80
CA GLN A 120 -14.48 -2.74 1.57
C GLN A 120 -13.18 -3.22 2.22
N GLY A 121 -13.16 -4.49 2.64
CA GLY A 121 -12.03 -5.11 3.31
C GLY A 121 -11.75 -4.57 4.71
N VAL A 122 -10.66 -5.01 5.29
CA VAL A 122 -10.21 -4.52 6.60
C VAL A 122 -9.71 -3.08 6.47
N TYR A 123 -10.16 -2.18 7.35
CA TYR A 123 -9.79 -0.76 7.33
C TYR A 123 -8.26 -0.52 7.34
N GLY A 124 -7.51 -1.40 8.01
CA GLY A 124 -6.05 -1.36 8.06
C GLY A 124 -5.35 -1.62 6.72
N ASP A 125 -6.04 -2.26 5.77
CA ASP A 125 -5.48 -2.62 4.46
C ASP A 125 -5.78 -1.55 3.39
N GLN A 126 -6.61 -0.55 3.70
CA GLN A 126 -6.95 0.50 2.75
C GLN A 126 -5.75 1.42 2.48
N ILE A 127 -5.59 1.82 1.22
CA ILE A 127 -4.64 2.86 0.81
C ILE A 127 -5.29 4.21 1.04
N ARG A 128 -4.61 5.11 1.74
CA ARG A 128 -5.13 6.45 2.05
C ARG A 128 -4.39 7.50 1.25
N ILE A 129 -5.14 8.40 0.66
CA ILE A 129 -4.61 9.52 -0.11
C ILE A 129 -5.03 10.80 0.61
N VAL A 130 -4.06 11.63 0.96
CA VAL A 130 -4.27 12.90 1.67
C VAL A 130 -3.50 14.04 1.02
N GLY A 131 -3.97 15.28 1.22
CA GLY A 131 -3.36 16.49 0.67
C GLY A 131 -3.89 16.84 -0.71
N GLU A 132 -3.02 17.34 -1.58
CA GLU A 132 -3.34 17.95 -2.88
C GLU A 132 -3.61 16.92 -4.01
N ALA A 133 -4.39 15.88 -3.71
CA ALA A 133 -5.04 15.05 -4.71
C ALA A 133 -6.40 15.65 -5.07
N ALA A 134 -6.88 15.44 -6.30
CA ALA A 134 -8.18 15.98 -6.73
C ALA A 134 -9.35 15.48 -5.86
N ARG A 135 -9.27 14.25 -5.37
CA ARG A 135 -10.21 13.64 -4.41
C ARG A 135 -9.44 12.85 -3.36
N PRO A 136 -9.06 13.48 -2.24
CA PRO A 136 -8.49 12.76 -1.10
C PRO A 136 -9.49 11.72 -0.58
N GLN A 137 -9.07 10.47 -0.47
CA GLN A 137 -9.95 9.36 -0.08
C GLN A 137 -9.16 8.13 0.40
N SER A 138 -9.88 7.18 0.99
CA SER A 138 -9.39 5.83 1.21
C SER A 138 -9.85 4.92 0.07
N VAL A 139 -8.96 4.06 -0.42
CA VAL A 139 -9.20 3.13 -1.53
C VAL A 139 -8.94 1.71 -1.02
N PRO A 140 -9.84 0.74 -1.21
CA PRO A 140 -9.57 -0.65 -0.89
C PRO A 140 -8.34 -1.16 -1.66
N PHE A 141 -7.41 -1.80 -0.95
CA PHE A 141 -6.24 -2.40 -1.58
C PHE A 141 -6.65 -3.55 -2.52
N ARG A 142 -6.01 -3.63 -3.66
CA ARG A 142 -6.09 -4.76 -4.60
C ARG A 142 -4.70 -5.29 -4.87
N GLN A 143 -4.59 -6.60 -5.07
CA GLN A 143 -3.30 -7.21 -5.42
C GLN A 143 -2.72 -6.56 -6.68
N ASP A 144 -1.40 -6.41 -6.71
CA ASP A 144 -0.64 -5.78 -7.80
C ASP A 144 -0.98 -4.32 -8.12
N MET A 145 -1.73 -3.66 -7.21
CA MET A 145 -2.07 -2.25 -7.33
C MET A 145 -0.84 -1.35 -7.25
N THR A 146 -0.78 -0.36 -8.12
CA THR A 146 0.30 0.62 -8.19
C THR A 146 -0.16 2.02 -7.77
N ILE A 147 0.80 2.91 -7.54
CA ILE A 147 0.49 4.33 -7.27
C ILE A 147 -0.31 4.96 -8.42
N LEU A 148 -0.05 4.58 -9.68
CA LEU A 148 -0.81 5.07 -10.81
C LEU A 148 -2.30 4.73 -10.68
N ASP A 149 -2.62 3.47 -10.31
CA ASP A 149 -4.01 3.02 -10.13
C ASP A 149 -4.71 3.79 -9.01
N VAL A 150 -3.99 4.05 -7.92
CA VAL A 150 -4.47 4.84 -6.79
C VAL A 150 -4.75 6.28 -7.22
N MET A 151 -3.84 6.90 -7.98
CA MET A 151 -4.01 8.28 -8.45
C MET A 151 -5.11 8.43 -9.49
N ILE A 152 -5.35 7.41 -10.33
CA ILE A 152 -6.51 7.38 -11.25
C ILE A 152 -7.82 7.45 -10.45
N GLN A 153 -7.94 6.66 -9.38
CA GLN A 153 -9.14 6.66 -8.53
C GLN A 153 -9.30 7.99 -7.77
N ALA A 154 -8.18 8.61 -7.36
CA ALA A 154 -8.18 9.93 -6.72
C ALA A 154 -8.43 11.09 -7.69
N GLY A 155 -8.52 10.83 -9.00
CA GLY A 155 -8.72 11.85 -10.03
C GLY A 155 -7.48 12.68 -10.37
N GLY A 156 -6.28 12.21 -9.97
CA GLY A 156 -5.01 12.88 -10.23
C GLY A 156 -4.63 13.91 -9.16
N LEU A 157 -3.77 14.83 -9.56
CA LEU A 157 -3.24 15.92 -8.71
C LEU A 157 -4.02 17.21 -8.97
N THR A 158 -4.16 18.06 -7.95
CA THR A 158 -4.61 19.44 -8.13
C THR A 158 -3.51 20.30 -8.79
N ASP A 159 -3.87 21.49 -9.26
CA ASP A 159 -2.90 22.43 -9.84
C ASP A 159 -1.93 22.99 -8.78
N PHE A 160 -2.30 22.91 -7.50
CA PHE A 160 -1.48 23.37 -6.37
C PHE A 160 -0.58 22.27 -5.79
N ALA A 161 -0.62 21.07 -6.34
CA ALA A 161 0.15 19.94 -5.82
C ALA A 161 1.64 20.02 -6.15
N ASP A 162 2.50 19.84 -5.15
CA ASP A 162 3.90 19.47 -5.39
C ASP A 162 4.01 17.94 -5.51
N GLY A 163 3.65 17.46 -6.70
CA GLY A 163 3.59 16.01 -6.95
C GLY A 163 4.95 15.30 -6.89
N ASN A 164 6.08 16.02 -7.02
CA ASN A 164 7.40 15.38 -6.90
C ASN A 164 7.96 15.42 -5.47
N ALA A 165 7.33 16.17 -4.57
CA ALA A 165 7.58 16.12 -3.13
C ALA A 165 6.59 15.17 -2.40
N ALA A 166 5.80 14.39 -3.14
CA ALA A 166 4.87 13.43 -2.55
C ALA A 166 5.61 12.35 -1.74
N VAL A 167 4.98 11.91 -0.67
CA VAL A 167 5.54 10.94 0.28
C VAL A 167 4.64 9.72 0.37
N LEU A 168 5.24 8.54 0.21
CA LEU A 168 4.62 7.25 0.50
C LEU A 168 5.06 6.80 1.89
N VAL A 169 4.11 6.64 2.79
CA VAL A 169 4.33 6.11 4.15
C VAL A 169 3.91 4.65 4.17
N ARG A 170 4.84 3.76 4.44
CA ARG A 170 4.59 2.31 4.49
C ARG A 170 4.18 1.86 5.88
N GLY A 171 2.89 1.56 6.05
CA GLY A 171 2.35 1.07 7.32
C GLY A 171 3.00 -0.23 7.78
N ALA A 172 3.20 -1.19 6.89
CA ALA A 172 3.82 -2.48 7.18
C ALA A 172 5.31 -2.39 7.57
N GLU A 173 5.98 -1.26 7.30
CA GLU A 173 7.38 -1.01 7.65
C GLU A 173 7.50 -0.02 8.83
N GLY A 174 6.51 0.02 9.72
CA GLY A 174 6.54 0.89 10.90
C GLY A 174 6.44 2.39 10.58
N GLY A 175 5.81 2.76 9.47
CA GLY A 175 5.65 4.15 9.05
C GLY A 175 6.85 4.74 8.32
N LYS A 176 7.71 3.91 7.73
CA LYS A 176 8.84 4.36 6.94
C LYS A 176 8.39 5.19 5.74
N GLN A 177 9.09 6.29 5.50
CA GLN A 177 8.72 7.28 4.50
C GLN A 177 9.63 7.20 3.27
N TYR A 178 9.02 7.28 2.09
CA TYR A 178 9.68 7.26 0.79
C TYR A 178 9.20 8.41 -0.06
N GLY A 179 10.10 9.03 -0.82
CA GLY A 179 9.74 10.01 -1.85
C GLY A 179 9.12 9.34 -3.06
N VAL A 180 8.11 9.98 -3.65
CA VAL A 180 7.45 9.53 -4.88
C VAL A 180 7.31 10.68 -5.86
N ARG A 181 7.63 10.45 -7.15
CA ARG A 181 7.61 11.46 -8.21
C ARG A 181 6.28 11.41 -8.99
N LEU A 182 5.18 11.79 -8.32
CA LEU A 182 3.84 11.73 -8.92
C LEU A 182 3.67 12.65 -10.13
N LYS A 183 4.29 13.84 -10.12
CA LYS A 183 4.23 14.78 -11.25
C LYS A 183 4.92 14.20 -12.49
N ASP A 184 6.08 13.56 -12.32
CA ASP A 184 6.78 12.90 -13.41
C ASP A 184 5.98 11.73 -13.97
N LEU A 185 5.38 10.91 -13.10
CA LEU A 185 4.51 9.79 -13.48
C LEU A 185 3.28 10.27 -14.27
N LEU A 186 2.52 11.22 -13.72
CA LEU A 186 1.19 11.57 -14.24
C LEU A 186 1.25 12.59 -15.39
N LYS A 187 2.20 13.53 -15.35
CA LYS A 187 2.28 14.63 -16.34
C LYS A 187 3.37 14.44 -17.39
N ARG A 188 4.41 13.67 -17.09
CA ARG A 188 5.52 13.41 -18.02
C ARG A 188 5.55 11.97 -18.55
N GLY A 189 4.72 11.08 -18.02
CA GLY A 189 4.68 9.67 -18.42
C GLY A 189 5.90 8.86 -17.98
N ASP A 190 6.63 9.30 -16.95
CA ASP A 190 7.78 8.56 -16.43
C ASP A 190 7.33 7.34 -15.62
N ILE A 191 7.18 6.21 -16.31
CA ILE A 191 6.74 4.95 -15.71
C ILE A 191 7.74 4.41 -14.68
N THR A 192 8.99 4.87 -14.66
CA THR A 192 9.97 4.46 -13.64
C THR A 192 9.63 5.01 -12.26
N ALA A 193 8.75 6.01 -12.18
CA ALA A 193 8.20 6.53 -10.92
C ALA A 193 6.97 5.75 -10.43
N ASN A 194 6.48 4.76 -11.19
CA ASN A 194 5.33 3.95 -10.79
C ASN A 194 5.76 2.87 -9.80
N VAL A 195 5.32 3.00 -8.56
CA VAL A 195 5.67 2.14 -7.44
C VAL A 195 4.47 1.30 -7.04
N GLN A 196 4.67 0.02 -6.72
CA GLN A 196 3.64 -0.83 -6.16
C GLN A 196 3.28 -0.38 -4.75
N VAL A 197 1.98 -0.23 -4.47
CA VAL A 197 1.45 0.05 -3.13
C VAL A 197 1.22 -1.25 -2.36
N ARG A 198 1.17 -1.13 -1.04
CA ARG A 198 0.93 -2.25 -0.12
C ARG A 198 -0.25 -1.94 0.80
N PRO A 199 -0.88 -2.97 1.40
CA PRO A 199 -1.95 -2.76 2.37
C PRO A 199 -1.52 -1.76 3.46
N GLY A 200 -2.39 -0.79 3.75
CA GLY A 200 -2.17 0.21 4.78
C GLY A 200 -1.21 1.35 4.42
N ASP A 201 -0.78 1.45 3.15
CA ASP A 201 0.06 2.56 2.70
C ASP A 201 -0.72 3.89 2.73
N ILE A 202 0.00 4.98 3.01
CA ILE A 202 -0.55 6.34 2.98
C ILE A 202 0.25 7.16 1.97
N ILE A 203 -0.44 7.80 1.03
CA ILE A 203 0.14 8.72 0.07
C ILE A 203 -0.19 10.14 0.50
N ILE A 204 0.84 10.93 0.79
CA ILE A 204 0.72 12.32 1.21
C ILE A 204 1.21 13.20 0.06
N VAL A 205 0.32 14.04 -0.46
CA VAL A 205 0.64 14.99 -1.55
C VAL A 205 0.69 16.40 -0.94
N PRO A 206 1.88 16.99 -0.77
CA PRO A 206 1.98 18.34 -0.23
C PRO A 206 1.55 19.39 -1.23
N GLN A 207 1.21 20.56 -0.72
CA GLN A 207 0.98 21.76 -1.52
C GLN A 207 2.31 22.34 -2.00
N SER A 208 2.33 22.86 -3.23
CA SER A 208 3.44 23.63 -3.76
C SER A 208 3.50 25.01 -3.08
N TRP A 209 4.65 25.36 -2.56
CA TRP A 209 4.94 26.71 -2.13
C TRP A 209 5.58 27.47 -3.30
N PHE A 210 5.00 28.60 -3.67
CA PHE A 210 5.47 29.44 -4.77
C PHE A 210 6.80 30.13 -4.43
#